data_db54c77dfcf0613af5d43fb7e66e47a0
#
_entry.id   db54c77dfcf0613af5d43fb7e66e47a0
#
_cell.length_a   1.000
_cell.length_b   1.000
_cell.length_c   1.000
_cell.angle_alpha   90.00
_cell.angle_beta   90.00
_cell.angle_gamma   90.00
#
_symmetry.space_group_name_H-M   'P 1'
#
loop_
_entity.id
_entity.type
_entity.pdbx_description
1 polymer ?
#
loop_
_entity_poly.entity_id
_entity_poly.type
_entity_poly.pdbx_seq_one_letter_code
_entity_poly.pdbx_strand_id
1 'polypeptide(L)'
;MKYESVVSLIEYLRKNGIIDNVEDKNEFDNYEKFRRTIHFIAEYSVSHKNLLDMWNNIRHSKVLIVGLGAVGSWVACNLAQSGVGTLLLMDPDDVDITNLHRQFGYAEADIGKKKTEALAERLKKYNENLNVITKNYYLDETVLNGFDNMDIDLIINCADKPNVDTTSMWIGEYAMKRGIPHIIGGGYNLHLSLIGQTVLPGKSACVNCFKKKLEEENKIDPQKVKKLMVK
;
A
#
# COMPACT_ATOMS: atom_id res chain seq x y z
N MET A 1 -43.89 24.77 4.41
CA MET A 1 -42.74 25.25 5.18
C MET A 1 -42.38 26.63 4.68
N LYS A 2 -42.25 27.64 5.55
CA LYS A 2 -41.96 29.01 5.10
C LYS A 2 -40.48 29.03 4.59
N TYR A 3 -40.22 29.79 3.53
CA TYR A 3 -38.88 29.93 2.94
C TYR A 3 -37.80 30.26 3.99
N GLU A 4 -38.09 31.18 4.90
CA GLU A 4 -37.21 31.57 6.01
C GLU A 4 -36.83 30.38 6.92
N SER A 5 -37.77 29.45 7.16
CA SER A 5 -37.47 28.26 7.99
C SER A 5 -36.53 27.27 7.29
N VAL A 6 -36.57 27.20 5.95
CA VAL A 6 -35.65 26.36 5.16
C VAL A 6 -34.27 26.96 5.16
N VAL A 7 -34.15 28.28 4.97
CA VAL A 7 -32.84 28.98 5.02
C VAL A 7 -32.19 28.82 6.38
N SER A 8 -32.93 29.04 7.47
CA SER A 8 -32.39 28.86 8.83
C SER A 8 -31.95 27.43 9.12
N LEU A 9 -32.65 26.42 8.60
CA LEU A 9 -32.25 25.02 8.70
C LEU A 9 -30.97 24.74 7.94
N ILE A 10 -30.84 25.22 6.72
CA ILE A 10 -29.63 25.07 5.89
C ILE A 10 -28.45 25.74 6.58
N GLU A 11 -28.59 26.95 7.12
CA GLU A 11 -27.55 27.64 7.86
C GLU A 11 -27.14 26.87 9.13
N TYR A 12 -28.11 26.33 9.87
CA TYR A 12 -27.86 25.49 11.04
C TYR A 12 -27.09 24.23 10.65
N LEU A 13 -27.49 23.53 9.60
CA LEU A 13 -26.85 22.31 9.12
C LEU A 13 -25.42 22.59 8.64
N ARG A 14 -25.18 23.71 7.95
CA ARG A 14 -23.84 24.17 7.55
C ARG A 14 -22.96 24.48 8.74
N LYS A 15 -23.49 25.27 9.70
CA LYS A 15 -22.75 25.66 10.91
C LYS A 15 -22.30 24.45 11.72
N ASN A 16 -23.05 23.35 11.68
CA ASN A 16 -22.74 22.12 12.38
C ASN A 16 -22.00 21.08 11.51
N GLY A 17 -21.57 21.45 10.30
CA GLY A 17 -20.80 20.56 9.39
C GLY A 17 -21.61 19.36 8.87
N ILE A 18 -22.95 19.41 8.95
CA ILE A 18 -23.84 18.33 8.49
C ILE A 18 -24.04 18.38 6.97
N ILE A 19 -24.05 19.59 6.42
CA ILE A 19 -24.06 19.84 4.97
C ILE A 19 -22.98 20.87 4.64
N ASP A 20 -22.33 20.69 3.49
CA ASP A 20 -21.42 21.67 2.92
C ASP A 20 -21.93 22.11 1.54
N ASN A 21 -21.38 23.20 1.00
CA ASN A 21 -21.62 23.54 -0.39
C ASN A 21 -20.93 22.45 -1.24
N VAL A 22 -21.71 21.64 -1.92
CA VAL A 22 -21.18 20.78 -2.97
C VAL A 22 -20.87 21.69 -4.16
N GLU A 23 -19.74 22.34 -4.11
CA GLU A 23 -19.19 22.97 -5.28
C GLU A 23 -18.70 21.84 -6.18
N ASP A 24 -19.22 21.83 -7.34
CA ASP A 24 -19.02 21.03 -8.53
C ASP A 24 -18.25 19.70 -8.39
N LYS A 25 -18.90 18.58 -8.74
CA LYS A 25 -18.29 17.24 -8.89
C LYS A 25 -17.06 17.25 -9.80
N ASN A 26 -16.89 18.29 -10.62
CA ASN A 26 -15.75 18.51 -11.50
C ASN A 26 -14.44 18.85 -10.75
N GLU A 27 -14.49 19.17 -9.47
CA GLU A 27 -13.29 19.38 -8.64
C GLU A 27 -12.55 18.07 -8.35
N PHE A 28 -13.25 16.92 -8.41
CA PHE A 28 -12.62 15.62 -8.22
C PHE A 28 -12.23 15.01 -9.56
N ASP A 29 -10.94 14.93 -9.83
CA ASP A 29 -10.43 14.25 -11.02
C ASP A 29 -10.96 12.81 -11.11
N ASN A 30 -11.57 12.48 -12.25
CA ASN A 30 -12.17 11.17 -12.51
C ASN A 30 -13.20 10.71 -11.47
N TYR A 31 -14.05 11.62 -10.97
CA TYR A 31 -15.03 11.36 -9.90
C TYR A 31 -15.83 10.08 -10.12
N GLU A 32 -16.43 9.88 -11.28
CA GLU A 32 -17.28 8.71 -11.52
C GLU A 32 -16.53 7.39 -11.38
N LYS A 33 -15.28 7.33 -11.81
CA LYS A 33 -14.42 6.15 -11.68
C LYS A 33 -14.08 5.84 -10.24
N PHE A 34 -13.76 6.87 -9.45
CA PHE A 34 -13.27 6.73 -8.08
C PHE A 34 -14.31 7.11 -7.02
N ARG A 35 -15.58 7.29 -7.41
CA ARG A 35 -16.64 7.76 -6.52
C ARG A 35 -16.71 7.01 -5.20
N ARG A 36 -16.57 5.68 -5.21
CA ARG A 36 -16.62 4.87 -3.98
C ARG A 36 -15.44 5.13 -3.07
N THR A 37 -14.24 5.31 -3.62
CA THR A 37 -13.05 5.69 -2.84
C THR A 37 -13.23 7.08 -2.24
N ILE A 38 -13.71 8.05 -3.04
CA ILE A 38 -13.95 9.42 -2.57
C ILE A 38 -15.01 9.42 -1.45
N HIS A 39 -16.11 8.67 -1.61
CA HIS A 39 -17.12 8.56 -0.55
C HIS A 39 -16.57 7.88 0.70
N PHE A 40 -15.70 6.88 0.57
CA PHE A 40 -15.06 6.25 1.72
C PHE A 40 -14.17 7.22 2.49
N ILE A 41 -13.33 8.00 1.81
CA ILE A 41 -12.48 8.99 2.49
C ILE A 41 -13.29 10.17 3.04
N ALA A 42 -14.47 10.46 2.47
CA ALA A 42 -15.36 11.50 2.97
C ALA A 42 -15.83 11.24 4.42
N GLU A 43 -15.96 9.98 4.82
CA GLU A 43 -16.29 9.61 6.21
C GLU A 43 -15.24 10.07 7.25
N TYR A 44 -14.01 10.34 6.78
CA TYR A 44 -12.89 10.79 7.62
C TYR A 44 -12.58 12.28 7.42
N SER A 45 -13.28 12.95 6.51
CA SER A 45 -13.07 14.37 6.24
C SER A 45 -13.89 15.25 7.17
N VAL A 46 -13.35 16.43 7.50
CA VAL A 46 -14.03 17.42 8.37
C VAL A 46 -14.66 18.55 7.55
N SER A 47 -14.38 18.63 6.26
CA SER A 47 -14.95 19.62 5.32
C SER A 47 -14.71 19.17 3.89
N HIS A 48 -15.43 19.78 2.95
CA HIS A 48 -15.25 19.57 1.50
C HIS A 48 -13.81 19.85 1.06
N LYS A 49 -13.21 20.96 1.51
CA LYS A 49 -11.81 21.28 1.22
C LYS A 49 -10.87 20.20 1.73
N ASN A 50 -11.09 19.71 2.95
CA ASN A 50 -10.26 18.63 3.52
C ASN A 50 -10.41 17.34 2.70
N LEU A 51 -11.62 17.02 2.23
CA LEU A 51 -11.86 15.88 1.34
C LEU A 51 -11.08 16.01 0.02
N LEU A 52 -11.10 17.19 -0.60
CA LEU A 52 -10.31 17.48 -1.82
C LEU A 52 -8.81 17.32 -1.56
N ASP A 53 -8.30 17.84 -0.44
CA ASP A 53 -6.89 17.71 -0.07
C ASP A 53 -6.51 16.23 0.14
N MET A 54 -7.37 15.44 0.81
CA MET A 54 -7.15 14.01 1.01
C MET A 54 -7.14 13.24 -0.32
N TRP A 55 -8.08 13.54 -1.22
CA TRP A 55 -8.14 12.95 -2.55
C TRP A 55 -6.90 13.30 -3.38
N ASN A 56 -6.52 14.57 -3.40
CA ASN A 56 -5.33 15.03 -4.11
C ASN A 56 -4.06 14.36 -3.57
N ASN A 57 -3.94 14.17 -2.26
CA ASN A 57 -2.82 13.45 -1.66
C ASN A 57 -2.74 12.01 -2.18
N ILE A 58 -3.86 11.29 -2.29
CA ILE A 58 -3.90 9.95 -2.88
C ILE A 58 -3.50 9.99 -4.35
N ARG A 59 -4.04 10.93 -5.13
CA ARG A 59 -3.78 11.08 -6.56
C ARG A 59 -2.32 11.42 -6.89
N HIS A 60 -1.62 12.09 -6.02
CA HIS A 60 -0.23 12.48 -6.22
C HIS A 60 0.76 11.60 -5.46
N SER A 61 0.26 10.66 -4.64
CA SER A 61 1.15 9.79 -3.86
C SER A 61 1.99 8.87 -4.75
N LYS A 62 3.21 8.62 -4.27
CA LYS A 62 4.20 7.71 -4.86
C LYS A 62 4.43 6.55 -3.89
N VAL A 63 4.01 5.37 -4.27
CA VAL A 63 4.09 4.17 -3.43
C VAL A 63 5.10 3.19 -4.01
N LEU A 64 6.11 2.83 -3.25
CA LEU A 64 7.06 1.77 -3.60
C LEU A 64 6.54 0.43 -3.06
N ILE A 65 6.40 -0.54 -3.96
CA ILE A 65 6.05 -1.93 -3.62
C ILE A 65 7.26 -2.80 -3.92
N VAL A 66 7.78 -3.47 -2.90
CA VAL A 66 8.94 -4.35 -2.97
C VAL A 66 8.48 -5.80 -2.86
N GLY A 67 8.72 -6.59 -3.91
CA GLY A 67 8.21 -7.95 -4.06
C GLY A 67 6.82 -7.97 -4.69
N LEU A 68 6.70 -8.58 -5.86
CA LEU A 68 5.46 -8.62 -6.67
C LEU A 68 4.90 -10.05 -6.78
N GLY A 69 5.06 -10.82 -5.71
CA GLY A 69 4.43 -12.14 -5.58
C GLY A 69 2.91 -12.07 -5.39
N ALA A 70 2.34 -13.04 -4.69
CA ALA A 70 0.89 -13.11 -4.47
C ALA A 70 0.33 -11.86 -3.77
N VAL A 71 1.01 -11.41 -2.71
CA VAL A 71 0.57 -10.24 -1.94
C VAL A 71 0.86 -8.95 -2.70
N GLY A 72 2.10 -8.75 -3.16
CA GLY A 72 2.50 -7.48 -3.79
C GLY A 72 1.77 -7.18 -5.09
N SER A 73 1.53 -8.18 -5.94
CA SER A 73 0.75 -7.98 -7.16
C SER A 73 -0.70 -7.61 -6.87
N TRP A 74 -1.30 -8.22 -5.83
CA TRP A 74 -2.65 -7.89 -5.39
C TRP A 74 -2.76 -6.49 -4.80
N VAL A 75 -1.80 -6.11 -3.94
CA VAL A 75 -1.70 -4.75 -3.37
C VAL A 75 -1.57 -3.71 -4.48
N ALA A 76 -0.69 -3.94 -5.46
CA ALA A 76 -0.51 -3.04 -6.59
C ALA A 76 -1.81 -2.82 -7.38
N CYS A 77 -2.57 -3.89 -7.66
CA CYS A 77 -3.86 -3.80 -8.33
C CYS A 77 -4.87 -2.97 -7.53
N ASN A 78 -4.96 -3.20 -6.22
CA ASN A 78 -5.89 -2.44 -5.37
C ASN A 78 -5.54 -0.96 -5.29
N LEU A 79 -4.26 -0.61 -5.14
CA LEU A 79 -3.81 0.79 -5.10
C LEU A 79 -4.09 1.51 -6.43
N ALA A 80 -3.83 0.85 -7.56
CA ALA A 80 -4.14 1.38 -8.89
C ALA A 80 -5.65 1.66 -9.06
N GLN A 81 -6.49 0.74 -8.60
CA GLN A 81 -7.95 0.87 -8.64
C GLN A 81 -8.49 1.90 -7.63
N SER A 82 -7.76 2.16 -6.55
CA SER A 82 -8.14 3.16 -5.54
C SER A 82 -7.72 4.59 -5.90
N GLY A 83 -6.97 4.78 -6.99
CA GLY A 83 -6.64 6.10 -7.48
C GLY A 83 -5.25 6.62 -7.12
N VAL A 84 -4.36 5.79 -6.57
CA VAL A 84 -2.94 6.15 -6.34
C VAL A 84 -2.31 6.62 -7.65
N GLY A 85 -1.53 7.72 -7.60
CA GLY A 85 -1.01 8.37 -8.80
C GLY A 85 0.26 7.73 -9.36
N THR A 86 1.16 7.24 -8.51
CA THR A 86 2.40 6.61 -8.95
C THR A 86 2.70 5.34 -8.17
N LEU A 87 3.01 4.27 -8.87
CA LEU A 87 3.52 3.03 -8.29
C LEU A 87 4.94 2.76 -8.79
N LEU A 88 5.86 2.58 -7.85
CA LEU A 88 7.19 2.08 -8.10
C LEU A 88 7.17 0.57 -7.80
N LEU A 89 7.42 -0.25 -8.80
CA LEU A 89 7.35 -1.71 -8.71
C LEU A 89 8.77 -2.28 -8.71
N MET A 90 9.13 -3.02 -7.67
CA MET A 90 10.43 -3.64 -7.57
C MET A 90 10.33 -5.15 -7.34
N ASP A 91 10.82 -5.92 -8.30
CA ASP A 91 10.90 -7.39 -8.25
C ASP A 91 11.91 -7.87 -9.31
N PRO A 92 12.85 -8.79 -9.00
CA PRO A 92 13.83 -9.30 -9.96
C PRO A 92 13.29 -10.41 -10.85
N ASP A 93 12.22 -11.10 -10.43
CA ASP A 93 11.78 -12.37 -11.01
C ASP A 93 11.04 -12.18 -12.35
N ASP A 94 11.02 -13.25 -13.12
CA ASP A 94 10.14 -13.41 -14.26
C ASP A 94 8.84 -14.11 -13.84
N VAL A 95 7.80 -13.96 -14.65
CA VAL A 95 6.55 -14.70 -14.44
C VAL A 95 6.76 -16.16 -14.82
N ASP A 96 6.48 -17.07 -13.89
CA ASP A 96 6.58 -18.51 -14.05
C ASP A 96 5.20 -19.16 -13.95
N ILE A 97 4.99 -20.28 -14.66
CA ILE A 97 3.72 -21.01 -14.65
C ILE A 97 3.30 -21.43 -13.25
N THR A 98 4.27 -21.72 -12.36
CA THR A 98 4.03 -22.06 -10.95
C THR A 98 3.56 -20.88 -10.11
N ASN A 99 3.56 -19.68 -10.66
CA ASN A 99 3.06 -18.49 -9.99
C ASN A 99 1.53 -18.32 -10.13
N LEU A 100 0.97 -18.75 -11.26
CA LEU A 100 -0.37 -18.37 -11.71
C LEU A 100 -1.50 -18.83 -10.79
N HIS A 101 -1.31 -19.92 -10.05
CA HIS A 101 -2.34 -20.44 -9.14
C HIS A 101 -2.60 -19.52 -7.92
N ARG A 102 -1.71 -18.54 -7.62
CA ARG A 102 -1.84 -17.64 -6.47
C ARG A 102 -1.48 -16.17 -6.73
N GLN A 103 -0.85 -15.85 -7.86
CA GLN A 103 -0.42 -14.50 -8.21
C GLN A 103 -1.36 -13.90 -9.25
N PHE A 104 -2.46 -13.29 -8.79
CA PHE A 104 -3.55 -12.78 -9.64
C PHE A 104 -3.13 -11.62 -10.56
N GLY A 105 -1.95 -11.05 -10.33
CA GLY A 105 -1.38 -9.99 -11.18
C GLY A 105 -0.96 -10.48 -12.56
N TYR A 106 -0.92 -11.80 -12.81
CA TYR A 106 -0.35 -12.41 -14.03
C TYR A 106 -1.30 -13.39 -14.69
N ALA A 107 -1.08 -13.65 -15.98
CA ALA A 107 -1.80 -14.63 -16.78
C ALA A 107 -0.81 -15.50 -17.57
N GLU A 108 -1.29 -16.57 -18.20
CA GLU A 108 -0.44 -17.46 -19.02
C GLU A 108 0.33 -16.73 -20.11
N ALA A 109 -0.27 -15.70 -20.73
CA ALA A 109 0.36 -14.87 -21.74
C ALA A 109 1.54 -14.02 -21.21
N ASP A 110 1.73 -13.96 -19.90
CA ASP A 110 2.81 -13.20 -19.27
C ASP A 110 4.01 -14.07 -18.90
N ILE A 111 3.92 -15.40 -19.06
CA ILE A 111 5.02 -16.33 -18.74
C ILE A 111 6.30 -15.91 -19.49
N GLY A 112 7.40 -15.81 -18.73
CA GLY A 112 8.71 -15.38 -19.22
C GLY A 112 8.94 -13.88 -19.30
N LYS A 113 7.91 -13.04 -19.10
CA LYS A 113 8.09 -11.59 -18.95
C LYS A 113 8.58 -11.24 -17.53
N LYS A 114 9.25 -10.10 -17.36
CA LYS A 114 9.51 -9.54 -16.05
C LYS A 114 8.21 -9.28 -15.31
N LYS A 115 8.12 -9.69 -14.03
CA LYS A 115 6.93 -9.44 -13.19
C LYS A 115 6.55 -7.97 -13.15
N THR A 116 7.55 -7.10 -13.03
CA THR A 116 7.34 -5.64 -13.03
C THR A 116 6.67 -5.13 -14.29
N GLU A 117 7.10 -5.62 -15.47
CA GLU A 117 6.58 -5.20 -16.77
C GLU A 117 5.17 -5.73 -17.02
N ALA A 118 4.97 -7.05 -16.81
CA ALA A 118 3.66 -7.68 -16.96
C ALA A 118 2.61 -7.02 -16.03
N LEU A 119 3.00 -6.74 -14.79
CA LEU A 119 2.10 -6.07 -13.85
C LEU A 119 1.84 -4.62 -14.27
N ALA A 120 2.85 -3.86 -14.72
CA ALA A 120 2.67 -2.49 -15.19
C ALA A 120 1.67 -2.40 -16.36
N GLU A 121 1.75 -3.32 -17.33
CA GLU A 121 0.79 -3.41 -18.43
C GLU A 121 -0.65 -3.64 -17.92
N ARG A 122 -0.82 -4.49 -16.93
CA ARG A 122 -2.12 -4.78 -16.31
C ARG A 122 -2.67 -3.59 -15.54
N LEU A 123 -1.84 -2.94 -14.73
CA LEU A 123 -2.23 -1.80 -13.90
C LEU A 123 -2.73 -0.61 -14.74
N LYS A 124 -2.12 -0.37 -15.89
CA LYS A 124 -2.57 0.66 -16.84
C LYS A 124 -3.96 0.39 -17.41
N LYS A 125 -4.38 -0.88 -17.51
CA LYS A 125 -5.77 -1.22 -17.90
C LYS A 125 -6.79 -0.89 -16.80
N TYR A 126 -6.37 -0.91 -15.53
CA TYR A 126 -7.22 -0.50 -14.41
C TYR A 126 -7.26 1.01 -14.25
N ASN A 127 -6.12 1.67 -14.43
CA ASN A 127 -6.00 3.12 -14.33
C ASN A 127 -5.00 3.65 -15.37
N GLU A 128 -5.51 4.17 -16.47
CA GLU A 128 -4.71 4.72 -17.58
C GLU A 128 -3.82 5.89 -17.16
N ASN A 129 -4.27 6.67 -16.17
CA ASN A 129 -3.54 7.82 -15.62
C ASN A 129 -2.48 7.42 -14.58
N LEU A 130 -2.37 6.13 -14.24
CA LEU A 130 -1.37 5.65 -13.31
C LEU A 130 0.03 5.77 -13.93
N ASN A 131 0.94 6.43 -13.22
CA ASN A 131 2.36 6.38 -13.55
C ASN A 131 2.97 5.12 -12.90
N VAL A 132 3.65 4.29 -13.71
CA VAL A 132 4.31 3.07 -13.22
C VAL A 132 5.79 3.11 -13.56
N ILE A 133 6.62 3.00 -12.53
CA ILE A 133 8.08 2.94 -12.64
C ILE A 133 8.52 1.52 -12.24
N THR A 134 9.23 0.83 -13.10
CA THR A 134 9.67 -0.56 -12.89
C THR A 134 11.16 -0.63 -12.57
N LYS A 135 11.51 -1.51 -11.63
CA LYS A 135 12.89 -1.81 -11.22
C LYS A 135 13.07 -3.32 -11.05
N ASN A 136 13.91 -3.92 -11.88
CA ASN A 136 14.16 -5.37 -11.89
C ASN A 136 15.36 -5.71 -10.99
N TYR A 137 15.28 -5.33 -9.71
CA TYR A 137 16.37 -5.51 -8.74
C TYR A 137 15.97 -6.42 -7.58
N TYR A 138 16.95 -7.16 -7.08
CA TYR A 138 16.84 -7.81 -5.77
C TYR A 138 16.91 -6.76 -4.67
N LEU A 139 16.13 -6.95 -3.61
CA LEU A 139 16.23 -6.13 -2.42
C LEU A 139 17.51 -6.52 -1.64
N ASP A 140 18.34 -5.53 -1.36
CA ASP A 140 19.46 -5.57 -0.42
C ASP A 140 19.57 -4.23 0.32
N GLU A 141 20.55 -4.10 1.21
CA GLU A 141 20.76 -2.88 2.00
C GLU A 141 21.05 -1.65 1.14
N THR A 142 21.58 -1.81 -0.06
CA THR A 142 22.13 -0.72 -0.88
C THR A 142 21.19 -0.28 -1.98
N VAL A 143 20.39 -1.20 -2.53
CA VAL A 143 19.54 -0.94 -3.71
C VAL A 143 18.49 0.16 -3.44
N LEU A 144 18.04 0.29 -2.20
CA LEU A 144 17.08 1.32 -1.80
C LEU A 144 17.63 2.74 -1.93
N ASN A 145 18.95 2.94 -1.85
CA ASN A 145 19.57 4.25 -2.05
C ASN A 145 19.34 4.79 -3.48
N GLY A 146 19.08 3.91 -4.45
CA GLY A 146 18.69 4.28 -5.81
C GLY A 146 17.34 5.00 -5.92
N PHE A 147 16.57 5.04 -4.83
CA PHE A 147 15.26 5.71 -4.75
C PHE A 147 15.29 7.04 -4.00
N ASP A 148 16.45 7.50 -3.52
CA ASP A 148 16.61 8.68 -2.65
C ASP A 148 16.02 9.96 -3.23
N ASN A 149 15.99 10.12 -4.55
CA ASN A 149 15.49 11.30 -5.23
C ASN A 149 14.06 11.11 -5.78
N MET A 150 13.31 10.11 -5.33
CA MET A 150 12.01 9.80 -5.92
C MET A 150 10.81 10.29 -5.09
N ASP A 151 11.03 10.95 -3.94
CA ASP A 151 9.98 11.49 -3.06
C ASP A 151 8.89 10.45 -2.77
N ILE A 152 9.27 9.31 -2.20
CA ILE A 152 8.37 8.22 -1.90
C ILE A 152 7.54 8.56 -0.66
N ASP A 153 6.21 8.43 -0.75
CA ASP A 153 5.28 8.70 0.35
C ASP A 153 4.99 7.46 1.20
N LEU A 154 5.11 6.26 0.63
CA LEU A 154 4.85 5.00 1.32
C LEU A 154 5.69 3.88 0.71
N ILE A 155 6.26 3.01 1.57
CA ILE A 155 6.91 1.77 1.14
C ILE A 155 6.12 0.58 1.67
N ILE A 156 5.82 -0.40 0.79
CA ILE A 156 5.14 -1.64 1.15
C ILE A 156 6.07 -2.81 0.88
N ASN A 157 6.50 -3.50 1.94
CA ASN A 157 7.32 -4.69 1.85
C ASN A 157 6.48 -5.94 1.64
N CYS A 158 6.60 -6.55 0.47
CA CYS A 158 6.04 -7.86 0.14
C CYS A 158 7.14 -8.87 -0.26
N ALA A 159 8.42 -8.51 -0.06
CA ALA A 159 9.55 -9.38 -0.38
C ALA A 159 9.81 -10.39 0.75
N ASP A 160 10.13 -11.61 0.37
CA ASP A 160 10.39 -12.74 1.27
C ASP A 160 11.79 -13.35 1.12
N LYS A 161 12.63 -12.80 0.25
CA LYS A 161 14.01 -13.26 0.03
C LYS A 161 15.02 -12.22 0.52
N PRO A 162 16.01 -12.63 1.37
CA PRO A 162 16.28 -13.99 1.87
C PRO A 162 15.25 -14.50 2.88
N ASN A 163 14.60 -13.65 3.63
CA ASN A 163 13.48 -13.93 4.53
C ASN A 163 12.76 -12.61 4.88
N VAL A 164 11.54 -12.69 5.37
CA VAL A 164 10.69 -11.53 5.69
C VAL A 164 11.31 -10.62 6.75
N ASP A 165 11.99 -11.18 7.75
CA ASP A 165 12.60 -10.39 8.84
C ASP A 165 13.72 -9.52 8.30
N THR A 166 14.61 -10.09 7.48
CA THR A 166 15.74 -9.36 6.88
C THR A 166 15.26 -8.26 5.95
N THR A 167 14.29 -8.56 5.06
CA THR A 167 13.73 -7.57 4.15
C THR A 167 13.02 -6.44 4.90
N SER A 168 12.31 -6.77 5.99
CA SER A 168 11.65 -5.79 6.86
C SER A 168 12.65 -4.89 7.59
N MET A 169 13.81 -5.43 7.99
CA MET A 169 14.88 -4.64 8.60
C MET A 169 15.48 -3.65 7.60
N TRP A 170 15.86 -4.10 6.41
CA TRP A 170 16.44 -3.22 5.38
C TRP A 170 15.48 -2.07 5.02
N ILE A 171 14.22 -2.39 4.75
CA ILE A 171 13.21 -1.37 4.44
C ILE A 171 12.95 -0.46 5.63
N GLY A 172 12.84 -1.03 6.85
CA GLY A 172 12.60 -0.24 8.05
C GLY A 172 13.73 0.74 8.35
N GLU A 173 14.99 0.32 8.23
CA GLU A 173 16.14 1.20 8.43
C GLU A 173 16.21 2.32 7.38
N TYR A 174 16.00 1.98 6.11
CA TYR A 174 15.96 2.95 5.03
C TYR A 174 14.84 3.98 5.24
N ALA A 175 13.62 3.51 5.48
CA ALA A 175 12.44 4.34 5.61
C ALA A 175 12.47 5.22 6.86
N MET A 176 12.93 4.68 8.01
CA MET A 176 13.07 5.44 9.26
C MET A 176 14.06 6.58 9.13
N LYS A 177 15.22 6.38 8.46
CA LYS A 177 16.20 7.45 8.24
C LYS A 177 15.65 8.62 7.41
N ARG A 178 14.64 8.35 6.56
CA ARG A 178 14.05 9.33 5.64
C ARG A 178 12.66 9.84 6.07
N GLY A 179 12.16 9.34 7.19
CA GLY A 179 10.83 9.72 7.68
C GLY A 179 9.69 9.17 6.80
N ILE A 180 9.93 8.10 6.01
CA ILE A 180 8.93 7.54 5.10
C ILE A 180 8.04 6.54 5.84
N PRO A 181 6.71 6.71 5.84
CA PRO A 181 5.76 5.69 6.27
C PRO A 181 5.99 4.38 5.53
N HIS A 182 5.90 3.25 6.23
CA HIS A 182 6.11 1.96 5.58
C HIS A 182 5.31 0.84 6.23
N ILE A 183 5.02 -0.17 5.45
CA ILE A 183 4.40 -1.41 5.90
C ILE A 183 5.45 -2.51 5.77
N ILE A 184 5.84 -3.09 6.89
CA ILE A 184 6.77 -4.22 6.91
C ILE A 184 6.01 -5.52 6.64
N GLY A 185 6.64 -6.46 5.95
CA GLY A 185 6.05 -7.74 5.61
C GLY A 185 5.55 -8.50 6.82
N GLY A 186 4.39 -9.08 6.69
CA GLY A 186 3.91 -10.12 7.60
C GLY A 186 4.47 -11.47 7.19
N GLY A 187 4.57 -12.38 8.15
CA GLY A 187 4.93 -13.77 7.91
C GLY A 187 3.74 -14.69 8.16
N TYR A 188 3.88 -15.92 7.72
CA TYR A 188 2.98 -16.99 8.15
C TYR A 188 3.78 -18.25 8.45
N ASN A 189 3.33 -18.99 9.43
CA ASN A 189 3.70 -20.38 9.63
C ASN A 189 2.42 -21.23 9.56
N LEU A 190 2.55 -22.54 9.67
CA LEU A 190 1.42 -23.47 9.50
C LEU A 190 0.18 -23.17 10.36
N HIS A 191 0.31 -22.32 11.39
CA HIS A 191 -0.74 -22.11 12.39
C HIS A 191 -1.02 -20.62 12.69
N LEU A 192 -0.14 -19.72 12.28
CA LEU A 192 -0.24 -18.30 12.61
C LEU A 192 0.08 -17.45 11.37
N SER A 193 -0.83 -16.56 11.03
CA SER A 193 -0.60 -15.50 10.06
C SER A 193 -0.26 -14.22 10.82
N LEU A 194 0.91 -13.65 10.55
CA LEU A 194 1.30 -12.34 11.05
C LEU A 194 0.90 -11.30 10.03
N ILE A 195 0.01 -10.41 10.41
CA ILE A 195 -0.33 -9.23 9.61
C ILE A 195 0.86 -8.27 9.71
N GLY A 196 1.30 -7.73 8.57
CA GLY A 196 2.38 -6.76 8.54
C GLY A 196 2.06 -5.51 9.36
N GLN A 197 3.08 -4.93 9.97
CA GLN A 197 2.94 -3.73 10.79
C GLN A 197 3.05 -2.48 9.92
N THR A 198 2.14 -1.52 10.13
CA THR A 198 2.30 -0.16 9.62
C THR A 198 3.18 0.65 10.57
N VAL A 199 4.26 1.20 10.04
CA VAL A 199 5.20 2.04 10.77
C VAL A 199 5.07 3.48 10.31
N LEU A 200 4.75 4.38 11.25
CA LEU A 200 4.74 5.82 11.05
C LEU A 200 5.95 6.40 11.79
N PRO A 201 7.00 6.85 11.10
CA PRO A 201 8.22 7.37 11.73
C PRO A 201 7.93 8.45 12.77
N GLY A 202 8.47 8.29 13.97
CA GLY A 202 8.24 9.20 15.10
C GLY A 202 6.87 9.09 15.79
N LYS A 203 5.95 8.27 15.28
CA LYS A 203 4.58 8.14 15.83
C LYS A 203 4.23 6.73 16.29
N SER A 204 4.79 5.70 15.68
CA SER A 204 4.52 4.30 16.04
C SER A 204 5.80 3.53 16.37
N ALA A 205 5.65 2.31 16.91
CA ALA A 205 6.77 1.40 17.11
C ALA A 205 7.45 1.11 15.76
N CYS A 206 8.78 1.16 15.73
CA CYS A 206 9.57 0.86 14.54
C CYS A 206 9.89 -0.64 14.44
N VAL A 207 10.51 -1.05 13.32
CA VAL A 207 10.89 -2.44 13.05
C VAL A 207 11.78 -3.04 14.16
N ASN A 208 12.66 -2.24 14.76
CA ASN A 208 13.52 -2.69 15.88
C ASN A 208 12.73 -2.99 17.16
N CYS A 209 11.68 -2.20 17.44
CA CYS A 209 10.77 -2.48 18.56
C CYS A 209 10.01 -3.79 18.33
N PHE A 210 9.54 -4.01 17.10
CA PHE A 210 8.85 -5.23 16.72
C PHE A 210 9.77 -6.45 16.82
N LYS A 211 11.01 -6.34 16.32
CA LYS A 211 12.03 -7.41 16.44
C LYS A 211 12.28 -7.79 17.91
N LYS A 212 12.48 -6.81 18.80
CA LYS A 212 12.67 -7.09 20.23
C LYS A 212 11.49 -7.85 20.82
N LYS A 213 10.26 -7.45 20.48
CA LYS A 213 9.06 -8.14 20.95
C LYS A 213 9.01 -9.59 20.45
N LEU A 214 9.31 -9.83 19.18
CA LEU A 214 9.38 -11.20 18.63
C LEU A 214 10.47 -12.03 19.30
N GLU A 215 11.64 -11.45 19.55
CA GLU A 215 12.73 -12.14 20.27
C GLU A 215 12.33 -12.48 21.72
N GLU A 216 11.60 -11.63 22.39
CA GLU A 216 11.07 -11.88 23.73
C GLU A 216 9.99 -12.98 23.72
N GLU A 217 9.07 -12.95 22.78
CA GLU A 217 8.02 -13.96 22.61
C GLU A 217 8.58 -15.32 22.18
N ASN A 218 9.58 -15.35 21.31
CA ASN A 218 10.24 -16.57 20.84
C ASN A 218 11.17 -17.22 21.89
N LYS A 219 11.52 -16.52 22.97
CA LYS A 219 12.20 -17.13 24.14
C LYS A 219 11.31 -18.11 24.90
N ILE A 220 10.02 -18.18 24.57
CA ILE A 220 9.10 -19.14 25.13
C ILE A 220 9.35 -20.50 24.48
N ASP A 221 10.29 -21.24 25.09
CA ASP A 221 10.50 -22.69 24.98
C ASP A 221 10.67 -23.29 23.57
N PRO A 222 11.93 -23.36 23.04
CA PRO A 222 12.24 -24.03 21.77
C PRO A 222 11.90 -25.54 21.75
N GLN A 223 11.64 -26.17 22.90
CA GLN A 223 11.38 -27.60 22.99
C GLN A 223 9.94 -28.01 22.59
N LYS A 224 9.03 -27.07 22.42
CA LYS A 224 7.62 -27.36 22.06
C LYS A 224 7.33 -27.44 20.55
N VAL A 225 8.26 -27.09 19.71
CA VAL A 225 8.09 -27.25 18.26
C VAL A 225 8.53 -28.65 17.83
N LYS A 226 7.67 -29.65 18.01
CA LYS A 226 7.84 -30.92 17.31
C LYS A 226 7.70 -30.66 15.81
N LYS A 227 8.81 -30.76 15.08
CA LYS A 227 8.80 -30.86 13.62
C LYS A 227 8.01 -32.11 13.23
N LEU A 228 6.76 -31.95 12.85
CA LEU A 228 6.04 -32.97 12.08
C LEU A 228 6.66 -32.98 10.68
N MET A 229 7.62 -33.90 10.49
CA MET A 229 8.05 -34.26 9.15
C MET A 229 6.93 -35.10 8.52
N VAL A 230 6.19 -34.51 7.61
CA VAL A 230 5.32 -35.25 6.68
C VAL A 230 6.26 -35.89 5.67
N LYS A 231 6.28 -37.22 5.66
CA LYS A 231 6.94 -38.04 4.63
C LYS A 231 6.17 -37.97 3.34
#